data_9b8eb18055bc43dab54bca35e6657f27
#
_entry.id   9b8eb18055bc43dab54bca35e6657f27
#
_cell.length_a   1.000
_cell.length_b   1.000
_cell.length_c   1.000
_cell.angle_alpha   90.00
_cell.angle_beta   90.00
_cell.angle_gamma   90.00
#
_symmetry.space_group_name_H-M   'P 1'
#
loop_
_entity.id
_entity.type
_entity.pdbx_description
1 polymer ?
#
loop_
_entity_poly.entity_id
_entity_poly.type
_entity_poly.pdbx_seq_one_letter_code
_entity_poly.pdbx_strand_id
1 'polypeptide(L)'
;MRAEYRLEPCKSALNAVRGMPFKWSLNPYMGCVHRCTFCYVRHFEQRADRPSDDRYGRSIRVKMNVAEVLRRELGRRSWQRETVSIGAATDPYQPAEGKFELTRACLSELANAWTPFSIITRGPLVVRDIDVLQEASERAEVEVYFSIPTLDERVWRTTEPGTAPPRSRLEAVRRLSDAGIDVGIGMAPILPGLSDRPEQLEEVVRAARAAGARSIWANVLYLRPGTREHFLDALAEDWPEQVERYEALYSSRAYLPAAITKSITEPVRQASSTILSPRRRPVTRSEPHQLALTL
;
A
#
# COMPACT_ATOMS: atom_id res chain seq x y z
N MET A 1 -6.21 21.54 -6.83
CA MET A 1 -6.71 22.04 -5.52
C MET A 1 -5.80 21.52 -4.41
N ARG A 2 -5.36 22.36 -3.47
CA ARG A 2 -4.46 21.96 -2.37
C ARG A 2 -5.26 21.23 -1.30
N ALA A 3 -4.78 20.10 -0.78
CA ALA A 3 -5.44 19.41 0.31
C ALA A 3 -5.32 20.20 1.62
N GLU A 4 -6.38 20.17 2.43
CA GLU A 4 -6.39 20.68 3.79
C GLU A 4 -5.76 19.63 4.72
N TYR A 5 -4.86 20.07 5.63
CA TYR A 5 -4.28 19.21 6.66
C TYR A 5 -4.85 19.54 8.03
N ARG A 6 -5.54 18.60 8.65
CA ARG A 6 -6.09 18.71 10.00
C ARG A 6 -5.20 17.96 10.98
N LEU A 7 -4.54 18.73 11.84
CA LEU A 7 -3.64 18.18 12.85
C LEU A 7 -4.46 17.69 14.05
N GLU A 8 -4.32 16.42 14.39
CA GLU A 8 -5.07 15.84 15.52
C GLU A 8 -4.20 14.82 16.28
N PRO A 9 -4.42 14.64 17.59
CA PRO A 9 -3.79 13.56 18.33
C PRO A 9 -4.52 12.24 18.04
N CYS A 10 -3.81 11.12 18.15
CA CYS A 10 -4.41 9.79 18.16
C CYS A 10 -4.27 9.11 19.53
N LYS A 11 -5.22 8.23 19.85
CA LYS A 11 -5.20 7.42 21.09
C LYS A 11 -4.48 6.08 20.90
N SER A 12 -4.48 5.56 19.67
CA SER A 12 -3.83 4.32 19.27
C SER A 12 -3.16 4.50 17.91
N ALA A 13 -1.98 3.91 17.74
CA ALA A 13 -1.24 3.88 16.49
C ALA A 13 -1.54 2.58 15.71
N LEU A 14 -1.55 1.45 16.43
CA LEU A 14 -1.80 0.13 15.87
C LEU A 14 -3.29 -0.19 15.87
N ASN A 15 -3.78 -0.71 14.75
CA ASN A 15 -5.14 -1.20 14.60
C ASN A 15 -5.12 -2.69 14.32
N ALA A 16 -5.86 -3.49 15.11
CA ALA A 16 -6.00 -4.91 14.87
C ALA A 16 -6.76 -5.19 13.58
N VAL A 17 -6.25 -6.12 12.79
CA VAL A 17 -6.82 -6.53 11.49
C VAL A 17 -7.19 -8.00 11.54
N ARG A 18 -8.32 -8.36 10.92
CA ARG A 18 -8.79 -9.74 10.80
C ARG A 18 -8.95 -10.12 9.33
N GLY A 19 -8.64 -11.39 9.01
CA GLY A 19 -8.82 -11.92 7.65
C GLY A 19 -7.77 -11.46 6.63
N MET A 20 -6.64 -10.90 7.11
CA MET A 20 -5.49 -10.52 6.28
C MET A 20 -4.24 -11.28 6.75
N PRO A 21 -3.19 -11.39 5.92
CA PRO A 21 -1.95 -12.07 6.29
C PRO A 21 -1.13 -11.35 7.38
N PHE A 22 -1.54 -10.16 7.79
CA PHE A 22 -0.96 -9.38 8.88
C PHE A 22 -2.01 -9.11 9.97
N LYS A 23 -1.57 -9.00 11.22
CA LYS A 23 -2.47 -8.79 12.37
C LYS A 23 -2.66 -7.32 12.73
N TRP A 24 -1.72 -6.46 12.36
CA TRP A 24 -1.71 -5.06 12.73
C TRP A 24 -1.55 -4.16 11.51
N SER A 25 -2.25 -3.03 11.53
CA SER A 25 -2.05 -1.96 10.55
C SER A 25 -1.69 -0.65 11.24
N LEU A 26 -0.82 0.12 10.60
CA LEU A 26 -0.39 1.44 11.01
C LEU A 26 -0.67 2.44 9.88
N ASN A 27 -1.38 3.51 10.20
CA ASN A 27 -1.69 4.56 9.25
C ASN A 27 -1.48 5.93 9.92
N PRO A 28 -0.34 6.60 9.67
CA PRO A 28 -0.02 7.91 10.26
C PRO A 28 -0.97 9.02 9.83
N TYR A 29 -1.62 8.83 8.69
CA TYR A 29 -2.59 9.74 8.10
C TYR A 29 -3.94 9.05 7.96
N MET A 30 -5.03 9.84 7.79
CA MET A 30 -6.34 9.36 7.39
C MET A 30 -6.86 10.23 6.25
N GLY A 31 -7.37 9.59 5.19
CA GLY A 31 -7.56 10.19 3.87
C GLY A 31 -6.30 10.10 3.04
N CYS A 32 -6.43 10.25 1.72
CA CYS A 32 -5.32 10.12 0.79
C CYS A 32 -5.52 11.04 -0.41
N VAL A 33 -4.55 11.92 -0.67
CA VAL A 33 -4.60 12.87 -1.79
C VAL A 33 -4.45 12.21 -3.15
N HIS A 34 -4.08 10.93 -3.21
CA HIS A 34 -4.00 10.18 -4.45
C HIS A 34 -5.36 10.00 -5.13
N ARG A 35 -6.43 9.94 -4.33
CA ARG A 35 -7.82 9.97 -4.81
C ARG A 35 -8.13 8.96 -5.91
N CYS A 36 -7.47 7.81 -5.89
CA CYS A 36 -7.72 6.75 -6.86
C CYS A 36 -9.22 6.46 -6.95
N THR A 37 -9.74 6.31 -8.18
CA THR A 37 -11.18 6.12 -8.40
C THR A 37 -11.70 4.83 -7.79
N PHE A 38 -10.86 3.80 -7.78
CA PHE A 38 -11.13 2.46 -7.25
C PHE A 38 -10.77 2.28 -5.76
N CYS A 39 -10.45 3.36 -5.02
CA CYS A 39 -9.92 3.23 -3.65
C CYS A 39 -10.96 2.62 -2.71
N TYR A 40 -10.69 1.41 -2.21
CA TYR A 40 -11.59 0.69 -1.31
C TYR A 40 -11.80 1.39 0.05
N VAL A 41 -10.94 2.34 0.41
CA VAL A 41 -11.08 3.12 1.64
C VAL A 41 -12.35 3.98 1.61
N ARG A 42 -12.85 4.36 0.44
CA ARG A 42 -14.13 5.07 0.26
C ARG A 42 -15.29 4.32 0.93
N HIS A 43 -15.30 3.00 0.87
CA HIS A 43 -16.29 2.18 1.58
C HIS A 43 -16.27 2.40 3.10
N PHE A 44 -15.08 2.51 3.69
CA PHE A 44 -14.95 2.77 5.13
C PHE A 44 -15.29 4.22 5.48
N GLU A 45 -14.97 5.17 4.61
CA GLU A 45 -15.37 6.57 4.79
C GLU A 45 -16.88 6.71 4.76
N GLN A 46 -17.57 6.10 3.80
CA GLN A 46 -19.05 6.08 3.73
C GLN A 46 -19.68 5.50 5.01
N ARG A 47 -19.17 4.36 5.49
CA ARG A 47 -19.67 3.74 6.74
C ARG A 47 -19.45 4.58 7.98
N ALA A 48 -18.55 5.53 7.93
CA ALA A 48 -18.23 6.45 9.01
C ALA A 48 -18.83 7.86 8.78
N ASP A 49 -19.85 7.96 7.91
CA ASP A 49 -20.55 9.20 7.53
C ASP A 49 -19.59 10.31 7.09
N ARG A 50 -18.52 9.93 6.38
CA ARG A 50 -17.54 10.83 5.81
C ARG A 50 -17.61 10.83 4.28
N PRO A 51 -17.12 11.89 3.60
CA PRO A 51 -17.13 11.96 2.14
C PRO A 51 -16.41 10.78 1.49
N SER A 52 -17.13 10.03 0.66
CA SER A 52 -16.64 8.93 -0.16
C SER A 52 -16.62 9.24 -1.66
N ASP A 53 -17.22 10.36 -2.05
CA ASP A 53 -17.30 10.93 -3.41
C ASP A 53 -16.03 11.68 -3.81
N ASP A 54 -16.13 12.63 -4.74
CA ASP A 54 -15.01 13.47 -5.23
C ASP A 54 -14.38 14.35 -4.13
N ARG A 55 -15.04 14.52 -2.99
CA ARG A 55 -14.50 15.24 -1.82
C ARG A 55 -13.49 14.39 -1.02
N TYR A 56 -13.49 13.04 -1.19
CA TYR A 56 -12.50 12.17 -0.55
C TYR A 56 -11.07 12.62 -0.91
N GLY A 57 -10.19 12.67 0.09
CA GLY A 57 -8.79 13.09 -0.09
C GLY A 57 -8.56 14.60 -0.23
N ARG A 58 -9.61 15.44 -0.08
CA ARG A 58 -9.46 16.90 0.02
C ARG A 58 -9.05 17.36 1.41
N SER A 59 -9.37 16.60 2.45
CA SER A 59 -8.96 16.84 3.82
C SER A 59 -8.25 15.60 4.36
N ILE A 60 -7.01 15.80 4.85
CA ILE A 60 -6.16 14.75 5.39
C ILE A 60 -6.00 15.00 6.89
N ARG A 61 -6.36 14.01 7.70
CA ARG A 61 -6.11 14.04 9.15
C ARG A 61 -4.70 13.53 9.43
N VAL A 62 -3.92 14.32 10.15
CA VAL A 62 -2.50 14.11 10.44
C VAL A 62 -2.35 13.78 11.91
N LYS A 63 -1.99 12.56 12.26
CA LYS A 63 -1.88 12.07 13.64
C LYS A 63 -0.55 12.48 14.27
N MET A 64 -0.46 13.71 14.77
CA MET A 64 0.79 14.35 15.16
C MET A 64 1.63 13.60 16.20
N ASN A 65 1.00 12.82 17.09
CA ASN A 65 1.66 12.07 18.14
C ASN A 65 1.78 10.56 17.85
N VAL A 66 1.60 10.14 16.57
CA VAL A 66 1.48 8.70 16.23
C VAL A 66 2.74 7.91 16.58
N ALA A 67 3.92 8.47 16.37
CA ALA A 67 5.19 7.79 16.68
C ALA A 67 5.38 7.59 18.19
N GLU A 68 5.02 8.59 19.01
CA GLU A 68 5.07 8.48 20.47
C GLU A 68 4.08 7.42 20.98
N VAL A 69 2.85 7.41 20.44
CA VAL A 69 1.84 6.42 20.79
C VAL A 69 2.31 5.02 20.37
N LEU A 70 2.88 4.88 19.17
CA LEU A 70 3.44 3.63 18.66
C LEU A 70 4.54 3.12 19.57
N ARG A 71 5.51 3.93 19.96
CA ARG A 71 6.59 3.56 20.90
C ARG A 71 6.03 2.99 22.19
N ARG A 72 5.00 3.63 22.77
CA ARG A 72 4.35 3.12 24.00
C ARG A 72 3.64 1.78 23.79
N GLU A 73 3.00 1.59 22.62
CA GLU A 73 2.33 0.32 22.29
C GLU A 73 3.32 -0.81 22.08
N LEU A 74 4.42 -0.56 21.36
CA LEU A 74 5.49 -1.53 21.11
C LEU A 74 6.30 -1.86 22.38
N GLY A 75 6.38 -0.95 23.35
CA GLY A 75 7.04 -1.16 24.65
C GLY A 75 6.24 -2.00 25.66
N ARG A 76 5.01 -2.40 25.34
CA ARG A 76 4.20 -3.24 26.25
C ARG A 76 4.78 -4.65 26.35
N ARG A 77 4.80 -5.23 27.53
CA ARG A 77 5.24 -6.63 27.75
C ARG A 77 4.43 -7.66 26.94
N SER A 78 3.20 -7.32 26.57
CA SER A 78 2.33 -8.18 25.75
C SER A 78 2.60 -8.07 24.23
N TRP A 79 3.48 -7.17 23.79
CA TRP A 79 3.81 -7.03 22.38
C TRP A 79 4.59 -8.26 21.87
N GLN A 80 4.05 -8.91 20.83
CA GLN A 80 4.59 -10.16 20.29
C GLN A 80 5.47 -9.98 19.04
N ARG A 81 5.80 -8.74 18.67
CA ARG A 81 6.55 -8.40 17.43
C ARG A 81 5.93 -9.03 16.18
N GLU A 82 4.61 -8.99 16.10
CA GLU A 82 3.87 -9.44 14.92
C GLU A 82 4.00 -8.41 13.81
N THR A 83 3.95 -8.87 12.55
CA THR A 83 4.11 -8.00 11.38
C THR A 83 3.07 -6.88 11.34
N VAL A 84 3.54 -5.65 11.15
CA VAL A 84 2.74 -4.44 11.01
C VAL A 84 2.68 -4.03 9.54
N SER A 85 1.48 -3.91 8.97
CA SER A 85 1.29 -3.37 7.62
C SER A 85 1.07 -1.87 7.67
N ILE A 86 1.89 -1.11 6.96
CA ILE A 86 1.85 0.36 6.90
C ILE A 86 1.25 0.77 5.57
N GLY A 87 0.21 1.62 5.60
CA GLY A 87 -0.44 2.10 4.38
C GLY A 87 -1.66 1.27 3.94
N ALA A 88 -2.23 0.47 4.84
CA ALA A 88 -3.44 -0.31 4.53
C ALA A 88 -4.71 0.54 4.36
N ALA A 89 -4.79 1.75 4.91
CA ALA A 89 -5.97 2.63 4.80
C ALA A 89 -5.64 4.06 4.33
N THR A 90 -4.40 4.30 3.93
CA THR A 90 -3.92 5.55 3.33
C THR A 90 -2.64 5.26 2.57
N ASP A 91 -2.13 6.21 1.78
CA ASP A 91 -0.75 6.07 1.32
C ASP A 91 0.19 6.74 2.34
N PRO A 92 1.15 5.98 2.93
CA PRO A 92 2.05 6.50 3.94
C PRO A 92 3.07 7.51 3.37
N TYR A 93 3.27 7.51 2.05
CA TYR A 93 4.16 8.42 1.33
C TYR A 93 3.42 9.39 0.40
N GLN A 94 2.15 9.69 0.71
CA GLN A 94 1.44 10.79 0.09
C GLN A 94 2.14 12.14 0.40
N PRO A 95 1.88 13.24 -0.33
CA PRO A 95 2.54 14.54 -0.13
C PRO A 95 2.59 15.07 1.31
N ALA A 96 1.64 14.67 2.17
CA ALA A 96 1.68 15.00 3.60
C ALA A 96 2.97 14.51 4.28
N GLU A 97 3.48 13.36 3.88
CA GLU A 97 4.70 12.77 4.45
C GLU A 97 5.95 13.62 4.17
N GLY A 98 6.01 14.31 3.04
CA GLY A 98 7.09 15.25 2.74
C GLY A 98 7.14 16.48 3.67
N LYS A 99 6.02 16.75 4.38
CA LYS A 99 5.92 17.86 5.32
C LYS A 99 6.01 17.42 6.79
N PHE A 100 5.38 16.30 7.13
CA PHE A 100 5.17 15.92 8.54
C PHE A 100 6.08 14.79 9.01
N GLU A 101 6.67 14.02 8.11
CA GLU A 101 7.64 12.93 8.34
C GLU A 101 7.19 11.89 9.39
N LEU A 102 5.87 11.68 9.52
CA LEU A 102 5.31 10.78 10.54
C LEU A 102 5.52 9.31 10.20
N THR A 103 5.53 8.96 8.90
CA THR A 103 5.86 7.59 8.48
C THR A 103 7.30 7.28 8.84
N ARG A 104 8.26 8.16 8.49
CA ARG A 104 9.65 8.01 8.87
C ARG A 104 9.84 7.83 10.37
N ALA A 105 9.20 8.67 11.18
CA ALA A 105 9.25 8.56 12.64
C ALA A 105 8.71 7.19 13.13
N CYS A 106 7.60 6.71 12.56
CA CYS A 106 7.06 5.39 12.90
C CYS A 106 7.98 4.23 12.48
N LEU A 107 8.65 4.32 11.33
CA LEU A 107 9.62 3.31 10.90
C LEU A 107 10.78 3.19 11.89
N SER A 108 11.29 4.32 12.39
CA SER A 108 12.33 4.32 13.43
C SER A 108 11.87 3.63 14.72
N GLU A 109 10.63 3.86 15.16
CA GLU A 109 10.09 3.19 16.35
C GLU A 109 9.92 1.67 16.14
N LEU A 110 9.50 1.24 14.94
CA LEU A 110 9.40 -0.19 14.61
C LEU A 110 10.78 -0.86 14.57
N ALA A 111 11.79 -0.19 13.96
CA ALA A 111 13.17 -0.65 13.93
C ALA A 111 13.75 -0.81 15.34
N ASN A 112 13.55 0.20 16.21
CA ASN A 112 14.01 0.17 17.60
C ASN A 112 13.35 -0.96 18.40
N ALA A 113 12.09 -1.30 18.10
CA ALA A 113 11.35 -2.36 18.75
C ALA A 113 11.55 -3.76 18.12
N TRP A 114 12.44 -3.88 17.09
CA TRP A 114 12.68 -5.13 16.35
C TRP A 114 11.41 -5.75 15.80
N THR A 115 10.49 -4.90 15.36
CA THR A 115 9.17 -5.31 14.89
C THR A 115 9.18 -5.41 13.38
N PRO A 116 8.83 -6.58 12.79
CA PRO A 116 8.73 -6.73 11.35
C PRO A 116 7.59 -5.88 10.78
N PHE A 117 7.79 -5.35 9.57
CA PHE A 117 6.75 -4.57 8.92
C PHE A 117 6.79 -4.67 7.40
N SER A 118 5.64 -4.40 6.80
CA SER A 118 5.51 -4.19 5.36
C SER A 118 4.93 -2.81 5.07
N ILE A 119 5.42 -2.17 4.01
CA ILE A 119 4.91 -0.89 3.52
C ILE A 119 4.18 -1.13 2.20
N ILE A 120 3.00 -0.53 2.04
CA ILE A 120 2.28 -0.51 0.76
C ILE A 120 2.13 0.95 0.34
N THR A 121 2.68 1.31 -0.82
CA THR A 121 2.68 2.70 -1.29
C THR A 121 2.60 2.84 -2.82
N ARG A 122 2.23 4.04 -3.28
CA ARG A 122 2.38 4.55 -4.65
C ARG A 122 3.35 5.74 -4.69
N GLY A 123 3.89 6.13 -3.53
CA GLY A 123 4.72 7.31 -3.36
C GLY A 123 6.22 7.01 -3.49
N PRO A 124 6.92 7.49 -4.54
CA PRO A 124 8.38 7.34 -4.66
C PRO A 124 9.19 8.00 -3.52
N LEU A 125 8.54 8.84 -2.72
CA LEU A 125 9.17 9.50 -1.57
C LEU A 125 9.76 8.52 -0.55
N VAL A 126 9.31 7.26 -0.51
CA VAL A 126 9.88 6.21 0.35
C VAL A 126 11.38 6.05 0.19
N VAL A 127 11.94 6.41 -0.96
CA VAL A 127 13.40 6.39 -1.22
C VAL A 127 14.18 7.33 -0.30
N ARG A 128 13.54 8.39 0.24
CA ARG A 128 14.12 9.25 1.26
C ARG A 128 14.55 8.48 2.51
N ASP A 129 13.83 7.43 2.84
CA ASP A 129 13.95 6.69 4.10
C ASP A 129 14.75 5.38 3.96
N ILE A 130 15.57 5.24 2.90
CA ILE A 130 16.44 4.07 2.67
C ILE A 130 17.32 3.79 3.88
N ASP A 131 17.87 4.82 4.52
CA ASP A 131 18.70 4.70 5.72
C ASP A 131 17.98 3.99 6.87
N VAL A 132 16.75 4.41 7.17
CA VAL A 132 15.92 3.79 8.23
C VAL A 132 15.48 2.38 7.83
N LEU A 133 15.16 2.15 6.55
CA LEU A 133 14.77 0.83 6.05
C LEU A 133 15.93 -0.16 6.11
N GLN A 134 17.17 0.27 5.81
CA GLN A 134 18.36 -0.55 5.93
C GLN A 134 18.62 -0.92 7.40
N GLU A 135 18.60 0.05 8.31
CA GLU A 135 18.75 -0.19 9.74
C GLU A 135 17.68 -1.16 10.27
N ALA A 136 16.42 -0.98 9.87
CA ALA A 136 15.34 -1.87 10.26
C ALA A 136 15.53 -3.30 9.72
N SER A 137 16.02 -3.44 8.47
CA SER A 137 16.25 -4.73 7.83
C SER A 137 17.37 -5.56 8.46
N GLU A 138 18.26 -4.94 9.23
CA GLU A 138 19.27 -5.64 10.03
C GLU A 138 18.65 -6.32 11.26
N ARG A 139 17.52 -5.82 11.73
CA ARG A 139 16.89 -6.19 12.98
C ARG A 139 15.61 -7.02 12.82
N ALA A 140 14.87 -6.78 11.74
CA ALA A 140 13.58 -7.41 11.49
C ALA A 140 13.33 -7.63 9.99
N GLU A 141 12.29 -8.40 9.65
CA GLU A 141 11.84 -8.55 8.28
C GLU A 141 11.14 -7.25 7.82
N VAL A 142 11.64 -6.66 6.74
CA VAL A 142 11.15 -5.41 6.16
C VAL A 142 10.89 -5.61 4.68
N GLU A 143 9.67 -5.30 4.24
CA GLU A 143 9.27 -5.38 2.84
C GLU A 143 8.60 -4.08 2.39
N VAL A 144 8.92 -3.63 1.19
CA VAL A 144 8.25 -2.48 0.57
C VAL A 144 7.51 -2.93 -0.68
N TYR A 145 6.19 -2.73 -0.72
CA TYR A 145 5.36 -3.02 -1.88
C TYR A 145 4.93 -1.75 -2.59
N PHE A 146 5.25 -1.66 -3.87
CA PHE A 146 4.67 -0.63 -4.73
C PHE A 146 3.43 -1.14 -5.44
N SER A 147 2.34 -0.37 -5.38
CA SER A 147 1.20 -0.62 -6.26
C SER A 147 1.48 -0.08 -7.65
N ILE A 148 1.59 -0.99 -8.63
CA ILE A 148 1.77 -0.66 -10.06
C ILE A 148 0.85 -1.58 -10.87
N PRO A 149 -0.45 -1.26 -10.99
CA PRO A 149 -1.42 -2.13 -11.66
C PRO A 149 -1.31 -2.09 -13.19
N THR A 150 -0.73 -1.03 -13.74
CA THR A 150 -0.59 -0.82 -15.19
C THR A 150 0.57 0.10 -15.51
N LEU A 151 1.09 -0.02 -16.73
CA LEU A 151 2.01 0.94 -17.36
C LEU A 151 1.31 1.82 -18.41
N ASP A 152 0.04 1.55 -18.71
CA ASP A 152 -0.77 2.36 -19.60
C ASP A 152 -1.01 3.74 -19.00
N GLU A 153 -0.54 4.77 -19.71
CA GLU A 153 -0.56 6.14 -19.21
C GLU A 153 -1.98 6.73 -19.12
N ARG A 154 -2.87 6.35 -20.04
CA ARG A 154 -4.27 6.80 -20.03
C ARG A 154 -4.98 6.18 -18.80
N VAL A 155 -4.85 4.86 -18.64
CA VAL A 155 -5.47 4.15 -17.50
C VAL A 155 -4.95 4.71 -16.20
N TRP A 156 -3.63 4.89 -16.05
CA TRP A 156 -3.05 5.48 -14.85
C TRP A 156 -3.58 6.88 -14.56
N ARG A 157 -3.52 7.80 -15.54
CA ARG A 157 -3.90 9.22 -15.31
C ARG A 157 -5.34 9.39 -14.87
N THR A 158 -6.24 8.60 -15.42
CA THR A 158 -7.67 8.71 -15.14
C THR A 158 -8.04 7.98 -13.84
N THR A 159 -7.44 6.83 -13.54
CA THR A 159 -7.82 6.03 -12.37
C THR A 159 -7.00 6.33 -11.10
N GLU A 160 -5.81 6.92 -11.23
CA GLU A 160 -4.91 7.26 -10.12
C GLU A 160 -4.42 8.74 -10.19
N PRO A 161 -5.31 9.74 -10.26
CA PRO A 161 -5.00 11.12 -10.67
C PRO A 161 -4.00 11.85 -9.77
N GLY A 162 -3.87 11.46 -8.50
CA GLY A 162 -2.98 12.10 -7.52
C GLY A 162 -1.69 11.35 -7.26
N THR A 163 -1.38 10.30 -8.04
CA THR A 163 -0.20 9.46 -7.82
C THR A 163 0.95 9.80 -8.74
N ALA A 164 2.16 9.40 -8.35
CA ALA A 164 3.32 9.47 -9.23
C ALA A 164 3.17 8.53 -10.44
N PRO A 165 3.74 8.85 -11.61
CA PRO A 165 3.72 7.98 -12.77
C PRO A 165 4.27 6.58 -12.48
N PRO A 166 3.75 5.50 -13.12
CA PRO A 166 4.24 4.14 -12.93
C PRO A 166 5.75 4.00 -13.14
N ARG A 167 6.32 4.70 -14.13
CA ARG A 167 7.77 4.72 -14.38
C ARG A 167 8.57 5.29 -13.22
N SER A 168 8.09 6.33 -12.56
CA SER A 168 8.72 6.90 -11.36
C SER A 168 8.66 5.93 -10.16
N ARG A 169 7.58 5.13 -10.06
CA ARG A 169 7.46 4.08 -9.05
C ARG A 169 8.46 2.94 -9.33
N LEU A 170 8.63 2.52 -10.59
CA LEU A 170 9.63 1.52 -10.99
C LEU A 170 11.06 1.99 -10.69
N GLU A 171 11.35 3.27 -10.91
CA GLU A 171 12.65 3.83 -10.56
C GLU A 171 12.88 3.81 -9.03
N ALA A 172 11.85 4.07 -8.23
CA ALA A 172 11.93 3.93 -6.78
C ALA A 172 12.15 2.47 -6.35
N VAL A 173 11.49 1.51 -7.01
CA VAL A 173 11.72 0.07 -6.83
C VAL A 173 13.20 -0.25 -7.07
N ARG A 174 13.77 0.19 -8.18
CA ARG A 174 15.17 -0.03 -8.51
C ARG A 174 16.11 0.51 -7.43
N ARG A 175 15.90 1.77 -7.01
CA ARG A 175 16.73 2.40 -5.98
C ARG A 175 16.68 1.68 -4.63
N LEU A 176 15.51 1.21 -4.21
CA LEU A 176 15.38 0.42 -2.99
C LEU A 176 16.02 -0.96 -3.13
N SER A 177 15.84 -1.62 -4.27
CA SER A 177 16.47 -2.91 -4.57
C SER A 177 17.99 -2.81 -4.59
N ASP A 178 18.55 -1.77 -5.24
CA ASP A 178 19.99 -1.48 -5.27
C ASP A 178 20.54 -1.21 -3.86
N ALA A 179 19.73 -0.62 -2.98
CA ALA A 179 20.07 -0.42 -1.56
C ALA A 179 19.94 -1.69 -0.70
N GLY A 180 19.54 -2.82 -1.29
CA GLY A 180 19.40 -4.11 -0.61
C GLY A 180 18.11 -4.30 0.18
N ILE A 181 17.11 -3.44 -0.02
CA ILE A 181 15.78 -3.56 0.58
C ILE A 181 14.96 -4.58 -0.23
N ASP A 182 14.19 -5.43 0.46
CA ASP A 182 13.26 -6.34 -0.19
C ASP A 182 12.05 -5.58 -0.72
N VAL A 183 11.90 -5.56 -2.06
CA VAL A 183 10.83 -4.82 -2.73
C VAL A 183 9.96 -5.76 -3.55
N GLY A 184 8.65 -5.62 -3.41
CA GLY A 184 7.65 -6.31 -4.23
C GLY A 184 6.74 -5.35 -4.98
N ILE A 185 6.00 -5.91 -5.94
CA ILE A 185 4.98 -5.19 -6.70
C ILE A 185 3.60 -5.79 -6.45
N GLY A 186 2.65 -4.91 -6.12
CA GLY A 186 1.22 -5.23 -6.12
C GLY A 186 0.57 -4.73 -7.40
N MET A 187 0.20 -5.63 -8.30
CA MET A 187 -0.66 -5.31 -9.45
C MET A 187 -2.12 -5.29 -8.99
N ALA A 188 -2.49 -4.22 -8.25
CA ALA A 188 -3.78 -4.13 -7.56
C ALA A 188 -4.34 -2.69 -7.55
N PRO A 189 -5.54 -2.52 -8.13
CA PRO A 189 -6.31 -3.55 -8.82
C PRO A 189 -6.00 -3.65 -10.32
N ILE A 190 -6.12 -4.86 -10.89
CA ILE A 190 -6.28 -5.04 -12.33
C ILE A 190 -7.72 -4.68 -12.68
N LEU A 191 -7.91 -3.86 -13.71
CA LEU A 191 -9.20 -3.34 -14.16
C LEU A 191 -9.69 -4.12 -15.38
N PRO A 192 -10.78 -4.92 -15.28
CA PRO A 192 -11.28 -5.73 -16.39
C PRO A 192 -11.64 -4.89 -17.63
N GLY A 193 -11.05 -5.21 -18.77
CA GLY A 193 -11.26 -4.48 -20.05
C GLY A 193 -10.41 -3.22 -20.22
N LEU A 194 -9.68 -2.78 -19.16
CA LEU A 194 -8.82 -1.60 -19.23
C LEU A 194 -7.34 -1.95 -19.05
N SER A 195 -7.01 -2.83 -18.11
CA SER A 195 -5.61 -3.19 -17.81
C SER A 195 -5.38 -4.71 -17.65
N ASP A 196 -6.28 -5.52 -18.18
CA ASP A 196 -6.27 -6.99 -18.00
C ASP A 196 -5.82 -7.78 -19.24
N ARG A 197 -5.38 -7.10 -20.32
CA ARG A 197 -4.83 -7.81 -21.48
C ARG A 197 -3.52 -8.51 -21.08
N PRO A 198 -3.33 -9.79 -21.48
CA PRO A 198 -2.14 -10.56 -21.11
C PRO A 198 -0.82 -9.83 -21.37
N GLU A 199 -0.70 -9.16 -22.52
CA GLU A 199 0.52 -8.45 -22.93
C GLU A 199 0.82 -7.26 -22.01
N GLN A 200 -0.23 -6.54 -21.55
CA GLN A 200 -0.09 -5.42 -20.59
C GLN A 200 0.36 -5.96 -19.22
N LEU A 201 -0.20 -7.07 -18.78
CA LEU A 201 0.16 -7.70 -17.49
C LEU A 201 1.61 -8.21 -17.53
N GLU A 202 2.01 -8.87 -18.61
CA GLU A 202 3.38 -9.35 -18.81
C GLU A 202 4.39 -8.19 -18.90
N GLU A 203 4.00 -7.07 -19.52
CA GLU A 203 4.84 -5.87 -19.58
C GLU A 203 5.13 -5.32 -18.17
N VAL A 204 4.11 -5.23 -17.30
CA VAL A 204 4.29 -4.81 -15.89
C VAL A 204 5.22 -5.77 -15.16
N VAL A 205 5.03 -7.09 -15.31
CA VAL A 205 5.88 -8.10 -14.67
C VAL A 205 7.33 -7.97 -15.14
N ARG A 206 7.55 -7.80 -16.44
CA ARG A 206 8.90 -7.64 -17.03
C ARG A 206 9.58 -6.37 -16.51
N ALA A 207 8.85 -5.24 -16.49
CA ALA A 207 9.36 -3.98 -15.98
C ALA A 207 9.67 -4.04 -14.48
N ALA A 208 8.82 -4.69 -13.68
CA ALA A 208 9.03 -4.91 -12.26
C ALA A 208 10.31 -5.72 -11.99
N ARG A 209 10.52 -6.81 -12.75
CA ARG A 209 11.73 -7.63 -12.67
C ARG A 209 12.99 -6.83 -13.04
N ALA A 210 12.93 -6.09 -14.14
CA ALA A 210 14.05 -5.25 -14.57
C ALA A 210 14.41 -4.18 -13.53
N ALA A 211 13.44 -3.74 -12.74
CA ALA A 211 13.64 -2.85 -11.61
C ALA A 211 14.12 -3.56 -10.31
N GLY A 212 14.25 -4.89 -10.30
CA GLY A 212 14.73 -5.64 -9.16
C GLY A 212 13.66 -6.10 -8.16
N ALA A 213 12.38 -6.05 -8.54
CA ALA A 213 11.30 -6.56 -7.69
C ALA A 213 11.46 -8.08 -7.46
N ARG A 214 11.37 -8.50 -6.18
CA ARG A 214 11.55 -9.89 -5.74
C ARG A 214 10.26 -10.68 -5.66
N SER A 215 9.15 -10.00 -5.52
CA SER A 215 7.82 -10.61 -5.46
C SER A 215 6.82 -9.78 -6.25
N ILE A 216 5.88 -10.47 -6.90
CA ILE A 216 4.76 -9.83 -7.59
C ILE A 216 3.48 -10.57 -7.21
N TRP A 217 2.48 -9.83 -6.79
CA TRP A 217 1.14 -10.35 -6.56
C TRP A 217 0.12 -9.51 -7.32
N ALA A 218 -1.02 -10.10 -7.64
CA ALA A 218 -2.09 -9.45 -8.38
C ALA A 218 -3.44 -9.62 -7.70
N ASN A 219 -4.27 -8.60 -7.81
CA ASN A 219 -5.66 -8.65 -7.39
C ASN A 219 -6.53 -7.91 -8.40
N VAL A 220 -7.70 -8.47 -8.70
CA VAL A 220 -8.67 -7.85 -9.59
C VAL A 220 -9.54 -6.89 -8.81
N LEU A 221 -10.00 -5.83 -9.46
CA LEU A 221 -10.90 -4.83 -8.89
C LEU A 221 -12.06 -5.49 -8.14
N TYR A 222 -12.37 -4.95 -6.98
CA TYR A 222 -13.62 -5.21 -6.27
C TYR A 222 -14.28 -3.89 -5.89
N LEU A 223 -15.61 -3.85 -5.95
CA LEU A 223 -16.41 -2.64 -5.81
C LEU A 223 -17.44 -2.81 -4.69
N ARG A 224 -17.10 -2.32 -3.51
CA ARG A 224 -18.05 -2.20 -2.39
C ARG A 224 -18.82 -0.87 -2.47
N PRO A 225 -20.00 -0.76 -1.82
CA PRO A 225 -20.73 0.51 -1.72
C PRO A 225 -19.81 1.67 -1.30
N GLY A 226 -20.02 2.85 -1.85
CA GLY A 226 -19.17 4.04 -1.68
C GLY A 226 -17.98 4.09 -2.64
N THR A 227 -17.33 2.95 -2.90
CA THR A 227 -16.31 2.85 -3.94
C THR A 227 -16.95 2.62 -5.30
N ARG A 228 -18.01 1.79 -5.36
CA ARG A 228 -18.67 1.41 -6.61
C ARG A 228 -19.27 2.61 -7.32
N GLU A 229 -20.06 3.40 -6.62
CA GLU A 229 -20.73 4.56 -7.16
C GLU A 229 -19.71 5.55 -7.75
N HIS A 230 -18.70 5.92 -6.95
CA HIS A 230 -17.66 6.84 -7.39
C HIS A 230 -16.85 6.30 -8.58
N PHE A 231 -16.55 4.98 -8.60
CA PHE A 231 -15.82 4.37 -9.70
C PHE A 231 -16.62 4.36 -10.99
N LEU A 232 -17.93 4.05 -10.93
CA LEU A 232 -18.80 4.04 -12.09
C LEU A 232 -19.03 5.45 -12.65
N ASP A 233 -19.17 6.47 -11.78
CA ASP A 233 -19.23 7.87 -12.21
C ASP A 233 -17.96 8.28 -12.98
N ALA A 234 -16.79 7.99 -12.45
CA ALA A 234 -15.51 8.26 -13.12
C ALA A 234 -15.35 7.45 -14.43
N LEU A 235 -15.81 6.19 -14.42
CA LEU A 235 -15.77 5.34 -15.61
C LEU A 235 -16.66 5.92 -16.73
N ALA A 236 -17.83 6.47 -16.37
CA ALA A 236 -18.75 7.07 -17.34
C ALA A 236 -18.16 8.34 -18.00
N GLU A 237 -17.28 9.06 -17.32
CA GLU A 237 -16.59 10.21 -17.87
C GLU A 237 -15.47 9.81 -18.83
N ASP A 238 -14.65 8.80 -18.49
CA ASP A 238 -13.42 8.47 -19.20
C ASP A 238 -13.57 7.31 -20.21
N TRP A 239 -14.48 6.36 -19.92
CA TRP A 239 -14.76 5.15 -20.74
C TRP A 239 -16.25 4.78 -20.71
N PRO A 240 -17.13 5.63 -21.28
CA PRO A 240 -18.58 5.40 -21.29
C PRO A 240 -18.96 4.05 -21.92
N GLU A 241 -18.16 3.56 -22.87
CA GLU A 241 -18.35 2.25 -23.52
C GLU A 241 -18.12 1.05 -22.59
N GLN A 242 -17.50 1.25 -21.44
CA GLN A 242 -17.25 0.19 -20.45
C GLN A 242 -18.32 0.14 -19.35
N VAL A 243 -19.17 1.14 -19.22
CA VAL A 243 -20.12 1.27 -18.09
C VAL A 243 -21.03 0.05 -17.99
N GLU A 244 -21.71 -0.32 -19.08
CA GLU A 244 -22.62 -1.47 -19.11
C GLU A 244 -21.92 -2.78 -18.69
N ARG A 245 -20.68 -2.98 -19.16
CA ARG A 245 -19.87 -4.14 -18.78
C ARG A 245 -19.60 -4.18 -17.29
N TYR A 246 -19.20 -3.05 -16.68
CA TYR A 246 -18.90 -3.01 -15.25
C TYR A 246 -20.16 -3.13 -14.40
N GLU A 247 -21.27 -2.55 -14.81
CA GLU A 247 -22.56 -2.74 -14.16
C GLU A 247 -22.97 -4.21 -14.17
N ALA A 248 -22.81 -4.92 -15.28
CA ALA A 248 -23.08 -6.34 -15.37
C ALA A 248 -22.15 -7.19 -14.49
N LEU A 249 -20.83 -6.90 -14.50
CA LEU A 249 -19.83 -7.63 -13.71
C LEU A 249 -20.05 -7.49 -12.20
N TYR A 250 -20.48 -6.32 -11.73
CA TYR A 250 -20.63 -5.98 -10.32
C TYR A 250 -22.07 -5.71 -9.88
N SER A 251 -23.06 -6.18 -10.64
CA SER A 251 -24.49 -5.94 -10.39
C SER A 251 -24.97 -6.37 -9.00
N SER A 252 -24.61 -7.56 -8.57
CA SER A 252 -25.08 -8.17 -7.32
C SER A 252 -23.97 -8.54 -6.34
N ARG A 253 -22.73 -8.20 -6.67
CA ARG A 253 -21.56 -8.60 -5.87
C ARG A 253 -20.44 -7.57 -5.91
N ALA A 254 -19.70 -7.49 -4.82
CA ALA A 254 -18.52 -6.63 -4.75
C ALA A 254 -17.28 -7.28 -5.38
N TYR A 255 -17.20 -8.61 -5.40
CA TYR A 255 -16.06 -9.39 -5.90
C TYR A 255 -16.46 -10.20 -7.10
N LEU A 256 -15.58 -10.27 -8.10
CA LEU A 256 -15.79 -11.18 -9.24
C LEU A 256 -15.69 -12.64 -8.81
N PRO A 257 -16.37 -13.57 -9.53
CA PRO A 257 -16.21 -15.00 -9.33
C PRO A 257 -14.74 -15.43 -9.39
N ALA A 258 -14.40 -16.42 -8.56
CA ALA A 258 -13.03 -16.94 -8.49
C ALA A 258 -12.47 -17.39 -9.84
N ALA A 259 -13.33 -17.99 -10.70
CA ALA A 259 -12.93 -18.42 -12.05
C ALA A 259 -12.50 -17.24 -12.93
N ILE A 260 -13.24 -16.12 -12.91
CA ILE A 260 -12.90 -14.91 -13.66
C ILE A 260 -11.62 -14.27 -13.09
N THR A 261 -11.55 -14.11 -11.76
CA THR A 261 -10.37 -13.57 -11.10
C THR A 261 -9.12 -14.38 -11.42
N LYS A 262 -9.22 -15.71 -11.37
CA LYS A 262 -8.12 -16.62 -11.71
C LYS A 262 -7.69 -16.46 -13.17
N SER A 263 -8.63 -16.40 -14.11
CA SER A 263 -8.32 -16.20 -15.54
C SER A 263 -7.56 -14.90 -15.78
N ILE A 264 -7.99 -13.78 -15.16
CA ILE A 264 -7.35 -12.47 -15.31
C ILE A 264 -5.95 -12.47 -14.67
N THR A 265 -5.75 -13.12 -13.52
CA THR A 265 -4.46 -13.09 -12.80
C THR A 265 -3.47 -14.15 -13.27
N GLU A 266 -3.91 -15.13 -14.06
CA GLU A 266 -3.07 -16.25 -14.53
C GLU A 266 -1.83 -15.78 -15.32
N PRO A 267 -1.90 -14.84 -16.27
CA PRO A 267 -0.71 -14.32 -16.96
C PRO A 267 0.33 -13.77 -15.99
N VAL A 268 -0.10 -13.02 -14.95
CA VAL A 268 0.81 -12.50 -13.92
C VAL A 268 1.47 -13.65 -13.17
N ARG A 269 0.70 -14.64 -12.75
CA ARG A 269 1.19 -15.81 -12.01
C ARG A 269 2.22 -16.59 -12.83
N GLN A 270 1.95 -16.85 -14.10
CA GLN A 270 2.85 -17.56 -15.01
C GLN A 270 4.13 -16.75 -15.24
N ALA A 271 3.97 -15.47 -15.59
CA ALA A 271 5.11 -14.58 -15.80
C ALA A 271 5.94 -14.37 -14.52
N SER A 272 5.36 -14.40 -13.33
CA SER A 272 6.07 -14.21 -12.05
C SER A 272 6.67 -15.48 -11.45
N SER A 273 6.33 -16.67 -11.94
CA SER A 273 6.76 -17.97 -11.37
C SER A 273 8.30 -18.18 -11.30
N THR A 274 9.07 -17.41 -12.05
CA THR A 274 10.53 -17.42 -12.09
C THR A 274 11.19 -16.36 -11.18
N ILE A 275 10.43 -15.65 -10.36
CA ILE A 275 10.99 -14.66 -9.42
C ILE A 275 11.61 -15.41 -8.24
N LEU A 276 12.85 -15.01 -7.90
CA LEU A 276 13.58 -15.56 -6.76
C LEU A 276 12.80 -15.29 -5.48
N SER A 277 12.62 -16.33 -4.67
CA SER A 277 12.12 -16.18 -3.30
C SER A 277 12.87 -15.08 -2.55
N PRO A 278 12.22 -14.36 -1.63
CA PRO A 278 12.87 -13.33 -0.83
C PRO A 278 14.16 -13.89 -0.23
N ARG A 279 15.23 -13.10 -0.23
CA ARG A 279 16.42 -13.44 0.56
C ARG A 279 16.01 -13.38 2.02
N ARG A 280 15.70 -14.51 2.61
CA ARG A 280 15.70 -14.62 4.07
C ARG A 280 17.15 -14.37 4.51
N ARG A 281 17.48 -13.12 4.83
CA ARG A 281 18.65 -12.84 5.65
C ARG A 281 18.38 -13.52 6.98
N PRO A 282 19.29 -14.35 7.52
CA PRO A 282 19.15 -14.78 8.88
C PRO A 282 19.15 -13.51 9.74
N VAL A 283 17.99 -13.19 10.33
CA VAL A 283 17.94 -12.19 11.39
C VAL A 283 18.77 -12.76 12.52
N THR A 284 19.96 -12.25 12.72
CA THR A 284 20.76 -12.57 13.89
C THR A 284 19.98 -12.04 15.09
N ARG A 285 19.21 -12.91 15.72
CA ARG A 285 18.55 -12.65 16.99
C ARG A 285 19.61 -12.57 18.08
N SER A 286 20.32 -11.44 18.18
CA SER A 286 20.94 -11.08 19.44
C SER A 286 19.82 -10.51 20.30
N GLU A 287 19.38 -11.29 21.29
CA GLU A 287 18.52 -10.77 22.33
C GLU A 287 19.19 -9.52 22.94
N PRO A 288 18.46 -8.42 23.16
CA PRO A 288 19.00 -7.33 23.93
C PRO A 288 19.42 -7.89 25.28
N HIS A 289 20.70 -7.84 25.59
CA HIS A 289 21.20 -8.17 26.92
C HIS A 289 20.44 -7.31 27.93
N GLN A 290 19.59 -7.94 28.71
CA GLN A 290 19.01 -7.33 29.90
C GLN A 290 20.20 -6.98 30.80
N LEU A 291 20.56 -5.69 30.85
CA LEU A 291 21.48 -5.22 31.86
C LEU A 291 20.88 -5.57 33.23
N ALA A 292 21.39 -6.59 33.84
CA ALA A 292 21.09 -6.90 35.24
C ALA A 292 21.60 -5.70 36.03
N LEU A 293 20.69 -4.88 36.51
CA LEU A 293 20.99 -3.96 37.60
C LEU A 293 21.27 -4.81 38.84
N THR A 294 22.54 -5.04 39.12
CA THR A 294 22.99 -5.52 40.43
C THR A 294 22.81 -4.34 41.40
N LEU A 295 21.87 -4.46 42.31
CA LEU A 295 21.72 -3.61 43.49
C LEU A 295 22.81 -3.95 44.51
#